data_5bf14feb33e0ff45d8fbfbf3fe889493
#
_entry.id   5bf14feb33e0ff45d8fbfbf3fe889493
#
_cell.length_a   1.000
_cell.length_b   1.000
_cell.length_c   1.000
_cell.angle_alpha   90.00
_cell.angle_beta   90.00
_cell.angle_gamma   90.00
#
_symmetry.space_group_name_H-M   'P 1'
#
loop_
_entity.id
_entity.type
_entity.pdbx_description
1 polymer ?
#
loop_
_entity_poly.entity_id
_entity_poly.type
_entity_poly.pdbx_seq_one_letter_code
_entity_poly.pdbx_strand_id
1 'polypeptide(L)'
;MNPMLALRQYQKVNGVAQTSEASPHRLVQMLMQGGLDRIAQAKGAMARNDIAQRGILIGKAIGIVGGLREGLDLENHADSLAELDNLYSYMSKRLVEANVQNDPEILNEVARLLITVKEGWDAIGDQSAEV
;
A
#
# COMPACT_ATOMS: atom_id res chain seq x y z
N MET A 1 10.03 -9.19 -7.46
CA MET A 1 10.02 -9.12 -5.98
C MET A 1 8.74 -9.73 -5.45
N ASN A 2 8.75 -10.27 -4.27
CA ASN A 2 7.62 -10.99 -3.72
C ASN A 2 7.01 -10.27 -2.51
N PRO A 3 5.79 -10.63 -2.09
CA PRO A 3 5.12 -10.01 -0.96
C PRO A 3 5.90 -10.09 0.35
N MET A 4 6.73 -11.12 0.53
CA MET A 4 7.53 -11.25 1.74
C MET A 4 8.54 -10.11 1.89
N LEU A 5 9.19 -9.72 0.80
CA LEU A 5 10.13 -8.60 0.83
C LEU A 5 9.42 -7.28 1.11
N ALA A 6 8.24 -7.11 0.51
CA ALA A 6 7.44 -5.91 0.75
C ALA A 6 7.03 -5.82 2.21
N LEU A 7 6.62 -6.94 2.81
CA LEU A 7 6.23 -6.96 4.22
C LEU A 7 7.42 -6.65 5.13
N ARG A 8 8.61 -7.16 4.80
CA ARG A 8 9.81 -6.85 5.60
C ARG A 8 10.09 -5.36 5.60
N GLN A 9 9.93 -4.71 4.46
CA GLN A 9 10.09 -3.27 4.37
C GLN A 9 9.06 -2.55 5.25
N TYR A 10 7.82 -2.98 5.22
CA TYR A 10 6.77 -2.43 6.03
C TYR A 10 7.09 -2.58 7.52
N GLN A 11 7.47 -3.78 7.95
CA GLN A 11 7.84 -4.04 9.34
C GLN A 11 9.01 -3.18 9.79
N LYS A 12 10.03 -3.04 8.95
CA LYS A 12 11.20 -2.23 9.24
C LYS A 12 10.83 -0.77 9.46
N VAL A 13 9.92 -0.25 8.64
CA VAL A 13 9.50 1.15 8.68
C VAL A 13 8.61 1.44 9.89
N ASN A 14 7.75 0.49 10.25
CA ASN A 14 6.72 0.71 11.27
C ASN A 14 7.00 0.03 12.61
N GLY A 15 8.04 -0.78 12.69
CA GLY A 15 8.32 -1.54 13.91
C GLY A 15 7.24 -2.56 14.27
N VAL A 16 6.51 -3.03 13.27
CA VAL A 16 5.44 -4.01 13.47
C VAL A 16 6.04 -5.36 13.81
N ALA A 17 5.40 -6.10 14.74
CA ALA A 17 5.83 -7.44 15.10
C ALA A 17 5.82 -8.34 13.87
N GLN A 18 6.73 -9.28 13.84
CA GLN A 18 6.90 -10.16 12.73
C GLN A 18 5.67 -11.06 12.51
N THR A 19 5.47 -11.49 11.27
CA THR A 19 4.32 -12.29 10.87
C THR A 19 4.76 -13.47 10.01
N SER A 20 5.88 -14.10 10.39
CA SER A 20 6.50 -15.13 9.57
C SER A 20 5.58 -16.33 9.29
N GLU A 21 4.57 -16.55 10.12
CA GLU A 21 3.64 -17.67 9.96
C GLU A 21 2.42 -17.30 9.12
N ALA A 22 2.27 -16.03 8.74
CA ALA A 22 1.13 -15.61 7.94
C ALA A 22 1.25 -16.15 6.51
N SER A 23 0.10 -16.47 5.90
CA SER A 23 0.06 -16.89 4.51
C SER A 23 0.45 -15.71 3.60
N PRO A 24 0.87 -15.98 2.35
CA PRO A 24 1.11 -14.90 1.40
C PRO A 24 -0.10 -13.98 1.22
N HIS A 25 -1.29 -14.56 1.23
CA HIS A 25 -2.52 -13.76 1.13
C HIS A 25 -2.62 -12.79 2.31
N ARG A 26 -2.40 -13.27 3.52
CA ARG A 26 -2.48 -12.46 4.73
C ARG A 26 -1.41 -11.37 4.74
N LEU A 27 -0.21 -11.69 4.27
CA LEU A 27 0.88 -10.71 4.21
C LEU A 27 0.51 -9.51 3.32
N VAL A 28 -0.11 -9.80 2.17
CA VAL A 28 -0.55 -8.73 1.27
C VAL A 28 -1.68 -7.91 1.90
N GLN A 29 -2.62 -8.57 2.60
CA GLN A 29 -3.68 -7.86 3.33
C GLN A 29 -3.09 -6.89 4.34
N MET A 30 -2.07 -7.33 5.07
CA MET A 30 -1.42 -6.48 6.08
C MET A 30 -0.71 -5.29 5.46
N LEU A 31 -0.08 -5.48 4.29
CA LEU A 31 0.53 -4.37 3.56
C LEU A 31 -0.52 -3.35 3.13
N MET A 32 -1.63 -3.81 2.57
CA MET A 32 -2.70 -2.92 2.13
C MET A 32 -3.27 -2.13 3.32
N GLN A 33 -3.52 -2.81 4.44
CA GLN A 33 -4.00 -2.14 5.63
C GLN A 33 -2.98 -1.13 6.15
N GLY A 34 -1.69 -1.49 6.11
CA GLY A 34 -0.63 -0.56 6.52
C GLY A 34 -0.61 0.69 5.66
N GLY A 35 -0.84 0.55 4.35
CA GLY A 35 -0.95 1.69 3.45
C GLY A 35 -2.12 2.59 3.82
N LEU A 36 -3.28 2.01 4.06
CA LEU A 36 -4.46 2.76 4.49
C LEU A 36 -4.23 3.48 5.82
N ASP A 37 -3.57 2.82 6.77
CA ASP A 37 -3.26 3.42 8.07
C ASP A 37 -2.33 4.63 7.92
N ARG A 38 -1.30 4.51 7.07
CA ARG A 38 -0.38 5.65 6.83
C ARG A 38 -1.09 6.82 6.18
N ILE A 39 -1.99 6.54 5.24
CA ILE A 39 -2.78 7.59 4.58
C ILE A 39 -3.67 8.30 5.61
N ALA A 40 -4.36 7.57 6.47
CA ALA A 40 -5.20 8.15 7.50
C ALA A 40 -4.39 9.02 8.46
N GLN A 41 -3.22 8.54 8.87
CA GLN A 41 -2.31 9.29 9.75
C GLN A 41 -1.79 10.55 9.05
N ALA A 42 -1.50 10.47 7.75
CA ALA A 42 -1.06 11.65 6.98
C ALA A 42 -2.14 12.72 6.92
N LYS A 43 -3.40 12.32 6.77
CA LYS A 43 -4.51 13.27 6.82
C LYS A 43 -4.57 13.97 8.17
N GLY A 44 -4.34 13.23 9.25
CA GLY A 44 -4.26 13.80 10.59
C GLY A 44 -3.14 14.80 10.72
N ALA A 45 -1.96 14.48 10.15
CA ALA A 45 -0.82 15.40 10.15
C ALA A 45 -1.15 16.69 9.39
N MET A 46 -1.85 16.57 8.24
CA MET A 46 -2.31 17.75 7.50
C MET A 46 -3.22 18.62 8.35
N ALA A 47 -4.16 18.00 9.06
CA ALA A 47 -5.11 18.73 9.91
C ALA A 47 -4.40 19.48 11.05
N ARG A 48 -3.28 18.96 11.53
CA ARG A 48 -2.49 19.57 12.59
C ARG A 48 -1.42 20.52 12.08
N ASN A 49 -1.29 20.68 10.77
CA ASN A 49 -0.22 21.42 10.12
C ASN A 49 1.17 20.91 10.48
N ASP A 50 1.28 19.59 10.68
CA ASP A 50 2.53 18.93 10.98
C ASP A 50 3.19 18.48 9.68
N ILE A 51 3.91 19.41 9.04
CA ILE A 51 4.50 19.20 7.72
C ILE A 51 5.50 18.05 7.73
N ALA A 52 6.32 17.95 8.78
CA ALA A 52 7.32 16.90 8.88
C ALA A 52 6.69 15.52 8.93
N GLN A 53 5.68 15.33 9.80
CA GLN A 53 4.99 14.04 9.89
C GLN A 53 4.22 13.71 8.62
N ARG A 54 3.59 14.71 8.00
CA ARG A 54 2.91 14.51 6.73
C ARG A 54 3.83 13.88 5.69
N GLY A 55 5.02 14.44 5.53
CA GLY A 55 5.99 13.94 4.56
C GLY A 55 6.47 12.54 4.89
N ILE A 56 6.74 12.27 6.17
CA ILE A 56 7.18 10.95 6.61
C ILE A 56 6.09 9.89 6.34
N LEU A 57 4.85 10.20 6.70
CA LEU A 57 3.75 9.25 6.58
C LEU A 57 3.38 8.98 5.12
N ILE A 58 3.36 10.02 4.28
CA ILE A 58 3.13 9.84 2.85
C ILE A 58 4.27 9.02 2.24
N GLY A 59 5.51 9.29 2.64
CA GLY A 59 6.66 8.50 2.19
C GLY A 59 6.52 7.02 2.52
N LYS A 60 6.01 6.71 3.72
CA LYS A 60 5.76 5.32 4.11
C LYS A 60 4.67 4.69 3.25
N ALA A 61 3.59 5.43 2.97
CA ALA A 61 2.53 4.94 2.11
C ALA A 61 3.05 4.65 0.70
N ILE A 62 3.87 5.54 0.15
CA ILE A 62 4.50 5.34 -1.17
C ILE A 62 5.34 4.06 -1.16
N GLY A 63 6.13 3.85 -0.11
CA GLY A 63 6.94 2.64 0.01
C GLY A 63 6.11 1.38 0.03
N ILE A 64 4.98 1.40 0.74
CA ILE A 64 4.07 0.25 0.81
C ILE A 64 3.45 -0.03 -0.56
N VAL A 65 2.95 1.00 -1.24
CA VAL A 65 2.37 0.84 -2.58
C VAL A 65 3.41 0.33 -3.57
N GLY A 66 4.63 0.87 -3.49
CA GLY A 66 5.75 0.38 -4.30
C GLY A 66 6.04 -1.09 -4.06
N GLY A 67 6.01 -1.52 -2.80
CA GLY A 67 6.20 -2.91 -2.44
C GLY A 67 5.10 -3.81 -2.98
N LEU A 68 3.84 -3.36 -2.92
CA LEU A 68 2.73 -4.09 -3.51
C LEU A 68 2.91 -4.25 -5.02
N ARG A 69 3.33 -3.18 -5.69
CA ARG A 69 3.58 -3.20 -7.12
C ARG A 69 4.70 -4.18 -7.48
N GLU A 70 5.80 -4.12 -6.74
CA GLU A 70 6.94 -5.02 -6.99
C GLU A 70 6.60 -6.48 -6.74
N GLY A 71 5.59 -6.76 -5.91
CA GLY A 71 5.14 -8.12 -5.66
C GLY A 71 4.31 -8.73 -6.77
N LEU A 72 3.92 -7.95 -7.79
CA LEU A 72 3.16 -8.48 -8.90
C LEU A 72 4.03 -9.36 -9.79
N ASP A 73 3.50 -10.52 -10.19
CA ASP A 73 4.22 -11.44 -11.08
C ASP A 73 3.91 -11.07 -12.54
N LEU A 74 4.47 -9.96 -12.99
CA LEU A 74 4.24 -9.46 -14.35
C LEU A 74 4.90 -10.33 -15.40
N GLU A 75 5.96 -11.06 -15.05
CA GLU A 75 6.67 -11.90 -16.00
C GLU A 75 5.78 -13.01 -16.55
N ASN A 76 4.95 -13.60 -15.68
CA ASN A 76 4.08 -14.70 -16.07
C ASN A 76 2.63 -14.29 -16.29
N HIS A 77 2.23 -13.10 -15.80
CA HIS A 77 0.83 -12.67 -15.80
C HIS A 77 0.67 -11.22 -16.25
N ALA A 78 1.51 -10.77 -17.18
CA ALA A 78 1.51 -9.36 -17.60
C ALA A 78 0.13 -8.88 -18.07
N ASP A 79 -0.57 -9.70 -18.85
CA ASP A 79 -1.88 -9.30 -19.39
C ASP A 79 -2.93 -9.16 -18.30
N SER A 80 -2.88 -10.03 -17.28
CA SER A 80 -3.84 -10.01 -16.18
C SER A 80 -3.56 -8.93 -15.16
N LEU A 81 -2.30 -8.54 -14.98
CA LEU A 81 -1.87 -7.66 -13.90
C LEU A 81 -1.50 -6.26 -14.37
N ALA A 82 -1.55 -5.99 -15.69
CA ALA A 82 -1.14 -4.69 -16.21
C ALA A 82 -1.98 -3.55 -15.66
N GLU A 83 -3.28 -3.74 -15.51
CA GLU A 83 -4.15 -2.71 -14.97
C GLU A 83 -3.84 -2.43 -13.50
N LEU A 84 -3.58 -3.48 -12.73
CA LEU A 84 -3.24 -3.32 -11.32
C LEU A 84 -1.88 -2.63 -11.15
N ASP A 85 -0.90 -3.00 -11.99
CA ASP A 85 0.39 -2.33 -12.01
C ASP A 85 0.24 -0.84 -12.29
N ASN A 86 -0.58 -0.49 -13.29
CA ASN A 86 -0.85 0.90 -13.64
C ASN A 86 -1.54 1.64 -12.51
N LEU A 87 -2.46 0.96 -11.82
CA LEU A 87 -3.19 1.57 -10.71
C LEU A 87 -2.26 1.88 -9.54
N TYR A 88 -1.37 0.95 -9.19
CA TYR A 88 -0.38 1.21 -8.13
C TYR A 88 0.56 2.35 -8.52
N SER A 89 0.97 2.41 -9.79
CA SER A 89 1.78 3.51 -10.29
C SER A 89 1.05 4.84 -10.14
N TYR A 90 -0.22 4.87 -10.50
CA TYR A 90 -1.08 6.05 -10.35
C TYR A 90 -1.18 6.48 -8.89
N MET A 91 -1.43 5.52 -7.98
CA MET A 91 -1.50 5.81 -6.55
C MET A 91 -0.23 6.47 -6.04
N SER A 92 0.93 5.95 -6.45
CA SER A 92 2.21 6.51 -6.02
C SER A 92 2.38 7.96 -6.49
N LYS A 93 2.00 8.24 -7.73
CA LYS A 93 2.05 9.62 -8.27
C LYS A 93 1.12 10.54 -7.51
N ARG A 94 -0.09 10.08 -7.21
CA ARG A 94 -1.05 10.90 -6.47
C ARG A 94 -0.61 11.16 -5.05
N LEU A 95 0.04 10.19 -4.40
CA LEU A 95 0.59 10.39 -3.06
C LEU A 95 1.65 11.49 -3.05
N VAL A 96 2.52 11.52 -4.06
CA VAL A 96 3.50 12.60 -4.20
C VAL A 96 2.77 13.95 -4.37
N GLU A 97 1.75 13.99 -5.22
CA GLU A 97 0.98 15.21 -5.44
C GLU A 97 0.27 15.67 -4.16
N ALA A 98 -0.28 14.73 -3.39
CA ALA A 98 -0.93 15.05 -2.12
C ALA A 98 0.03 15.76 -1.17
N ASN A 99 1.28 15.30 -1.13
CA ASN A 99 2.27 15.92 -0.27
C ASN A 99 2.66 17.32 -0.78
N VAL A 100 2.91 17.44 -2.07
CA VAL A 100 3.32 18.72 -2.67
C VAL A 100 2.21 19.76 -2.52
N GLN A 101 0.96 19.37 -2.74
CA GLN A 101 -0.17 20.29 -2.72
C GLN A 101 -0.81 20.42 -1.33
N ASN A 102 -0.40 19.59 -0.37
CA ASN A 102 -1.02 19.57 0.96
C ASN A 102 -2.53 19.37 0.85
N ASP A 103 -2.95 18.41 0.03
CA ASP A 103 -4.35 18.21 -0.32
C ASP A 103 -4.89 16.88 0.22
N PRO A 104 -5.73 16.93 1.27
CA PRO A 104 -6.29 15.70 1.85
C PRO A 104 -7.26 15.00 0.91
N GLU A 105 -7.85 15.71 -0.06
CA GLU A 105 -8.75 15.06 -1.00
C GLU A 105 -8.02 14.10 -1.93
N ILE A 106 -6.76 14.41 -2.25
CA ILE A 106 -5.94 13.47 -3.03
C ILE A 106 -5.66 12.20 -2.22
N LEU A 107 -5.40 12.36 -0.91
CA LEU A 107 -5.25 11.21 -0.03
C LEU A 107 -6.53 10.37 0.05
N ASN A 108 -7.69 11.03 0.08
CA ASN A 108 -8.97 10.33 0.07
C ASN A 108 -9.16 9.51 -1.20
N GLU A 109 -8.75 10.06 -2.34
CA GLU A 109 -8.81 9.33 -3.62
C GLU A 109 -7.98 8.06 -3.56
N VAL A 110 -6.73 8.17 -3.12
CA VAL A 110 -5.84 7.00 -3.04
C VAL A 110 -6.40 5.97 -2.07
N ALA A 111 -6.92 6.42 -0.92
CA ALA A 111 -7.52 5.49 0.04
C ALA A 111 -8.69 4.73 -0.58
N ARG A 112 -9.56 5.40 -1.32
CA ARG A 112 -10.69 4.72 -1.97
C ARG A 112 -10.23 3.67 -2.97
N LEU A 113 -9.21 4.00 -3.76
CA LEU A 113 -8.65 3.06 -4.73
C LEU A 113 -8.04 1.84 -4.02
N LEU A 114 -7.28 2.08 -2.97
CA LEU A 114 -6.63 0.99 -2.23
C LEU A 114 -7.66 0.11 -1.51
N ILE A 115 -8.72 0.71 -0.97
CA ILE A 115 -9.82 -0.04 -0.36
C ILE A 115 -10.46 -0.96 -1.39
N THR A 116 -10.72 -0.46 -2.59
CA THR A 116 -11.33 -1.27 -3.66
C THR A 116 -10.44 -2.46 -4.01
N VAL A 117 -9.13 -2.24 -4.14
CA VAL A 117 -8.18 -3.32 -4.41
C VAL A 117 -8.18 -4.32 -3.26
N LYS A 118 -8.18 -3.83 -2.01
CA LYS A 118 -8.18 -4.68 -0.84
C LYS A 118 -9.44 -5.52 -0.72
N GLU A 119 -10.59 -4.94 -1.04
CA GLU A 119 -11.85 -5.69 -1.04
C GLU A 119 -11.81 -6.85 -2.02
N GLY A 120 -11.26 -6.64 -3.21
CA GLY A 120 -11.08 -7.70 -4.17
C GLY A 120 -10.11 -8.77 -3.67
N TRP A 121 -9.02 -8.35 -3.05
CA TRP A 121 -8.04 -9.28 -2.48
C TRP A 121 -8.64 -10.09 -1.33
N ASP A 122 -9.39 -9.42 -0.44
CA ASP A 122 -10.04 -10.08 0.70
C ASP A 122 -11.05 -11.14 0.22
N ALA A 123 -11.76 -10.86 -0.87
CA ALA A 123 -12.76 -11.78 -1.41
C ALA A 123 -12.16 -13.08 -1.94
N ILE A 124 -10.90 -13.05 -2.38
CA ILE A 124 -10.19 -14.27 -2.80
C ILE A 124 -9.93 -15.19 -1.61
N GLY A 125 -9.74 -14.61 -0.42
CA GLY A 125 -9.41 -15.35 0.78
C GLY A 125 -8.04 -15.99 0.67
N ASP A 126 -7.84 -17.10 1.40
CA ASP A 126 -6.56 -17.79 1.45
C ASP A 126 -6.37 -18.83 0.36
N GLN A 127 -7.16 -18.76 -0.71
CA GLN A 127 -7.09 -19.74 -1.80
C GLN A 127 -5.68 -19.84 -2.39
N SER A 128 -5.01 -18.70 -2.52
CA SER A 128 -3.64 -18.68 -3.06
C SER A 128 -2.64 -19.39 -2.16
N ALA A 129 -2.90 -19.49 -0.87
CA ALA A 129 -2.02 -20.11 0.09
C ALA A 129 -2.17 -21.64 0.10
N GLU A 130 -3.27 -22.15 -0.40
CA GLU A 130 -3.57 -23.58 -0.40
C GLU A 130 -3.04 -24.32 -1.62
N VAL A 131 -2.59 -23.58 -2.61
CA VAL A 131 -2.14 -24.15 -3.89
C VAL A 131 -0.73 -24.70 -3.87
#